data_0042a6b5fb496f194c61aedd213edb58
#
_entry.id   0042a6b5fb496f194c61aedd213edb58
#
_cell.length_a   1.000
_cell.length_b   1.000
_cell.length_c   1.000
_cell.angle_alpha   90.00
_cell.angle_beta   90.00
_cell.angle_gamma   90.00
#
_symmetry.space_group_name_H-M   'P 1'
#
loop_
_entity.id
_entity.type
_entity.pdbx_description
1 polymer ?
#
loop_
_entity_poly.entity_id
_entity_poly.type
_entity_poly.pdbx_seq_one_letter_code
_entity_poly.pdbx_strand_id
1 'polypeptide(L)'
;MLYHPRRQWTLASFVPRRSSQHARAAGIRFVAQECPALSTLLLAGPPGSGKTHLLHALAQHARCNGAIDSIACLSATQWAQEVAAGLHFADMGRVLQHFAGQDLLALDDADRLWGLPQARQAFAELLHERQEQGLRTLLTATLYPASPRNPQPLCDLLAQQPAVRLH
;
A
#
# COMPACT_ATOMS: atom_id res chain seq x y z
N MET A 1 5.24 -17.11 2.20
CA MET A 1 5.16 -16.37 3.48
C MET A 1 3.78 -15.73 3.59
N LEU A 2 3.20 -15.70 4.79
CA LEU A 2 1.90 -15.05 4.99
C LEU A 2 2.13 -13.62 5.43
N TYR A 3 1.87 -12.67 4.55
CA TYR A 3 2.01 -11.23 4.78
C TYR A 3 0.76 -10.67 5.48
N HIS A 4 0.67 -10.89 6.80
CA HIS A 4 -0.48 -10.42 7.58
C HIS A 4 -0.23 -9.05 8.23
N PRO A 5 -1.30 -8.26 8.45
CA PRO A 5 -1.20 -7.03 9.24
C PRO A 5 -0.76 -7.36 10.68
N ARG A 6 0.05 -6.49 11.28
CA ARG A 6 0.54 -6.66 12.66
C ARG A 6 -0.61 -6.50 13.65
N ARG A 7 -0.88 -7.54 14.43
CA ARG A 7 -2.03 -7.61 15.36
C ARG A 7 -2.07 -6.49 16.41
N GLN A 8 -0.90 -6.02 16.85
CA GLN A 8 -0.78 -4.96 17.87
C GLN A 8 -1.10 -3.57 17.34
N TRP A 9 -1.13 -3.37 16.03
CA TRP A 9 -1.40 -2.08 15.40
C TRP A 9 -2.86 -2.02 14.96
N THR A 10 -3.69 -1.44 15.84
CA THR A 10 -5.13 -1.32 15.66
C THR A 10 -5.54 0.15 15.55
N LEU A 11 -6.75 0.42 15.07
CA LEU A 11 -7.32 1.78 15.09
C LEU A 11 -7.52 2.31 16.51
N ALA A 12 -7.67 1.42 17.51
CA ALA A 12 -7.78 1.80 18.92
C ALA A 12 -6.43 2.21 19.51
N SER A 13 -5.33 1.54 19.09
CA SER A 13 -3.97 1.92 19.54
C SER A 13 -3.35 3.08 18.74
N PHE A 14 -3.98 3.46 17.62
CA PHE A 14 -3.54 4.63 16.84
C PHE A 14 -4.00 5.92 17.50
N VAL A 15 -3.07 6.70 18.03
CA VAL A 15 -3.34 8.02 18.61
C VAL A 15 -3.35 9.07 17.50
N PRO A 16 -4.52 9.52 17.03
CA PRO A 16 -4.56 10.48 15.92
C PRO A 16 -4.18 11.87 16.43
N ARG A 17 -3.21 12.49 15.77
CA ARG A 17 -3.00 13.94 15.87
C ARG A 17 -4.08 14.65 15.05
N ARG A 18 -4.32 15.94 15.29
CA ARG A 18 -5.31 16.71 14.49
C ARG A 18 -5.10 16.56 12.99
N SER A 19 -3.85 16.55 12.54
CA SER A 19 -3.46 16.40 11.13
C SER A 19 -3.67 14.99 10.56
N SER A 20 -3.68 13.94 11.38
CA SER A 20 -3.86 12.55 10.92
C SER A 20 -5.32 12.05 11.03
N GLN A 21 -6.23 12.85 11.59
CA GLN A 21 -7.65 12.48 11.69
C GLN A 21 -8.29 12.30 10.31
N HIS A 22 -7.99 13.20 9.36
CA HIS A 22 -8.47 13.09 7.99
C HIS A 22 -7.95 11.83 7.29
N ALA A 23 -6.66 11.53 7.45
CA ALA A 23 -6.06 10.32 6.90
C ALA A 23 -6.70 9.05 7.48
N ARG A 24 -6.95 9.03 8.79
CA ARG A 24 -7.66 7.93 9.46
C ARG A 24 -9.09 7.75 8.92
N ALA A 25 -9.86 8.84 8.82
CA ALA A 25 -11.23 8.79 8.31
C ALA A 25 -11.28 8.36 6.83
N ALA A 26 -10.43 8.93 5.98
CA ALA A 26 -10.34 8.56 4.58
C ALA A 26 -9.93 7.08 4.40
N GLY A 27 -8.97 6.60 5.21
CA GLY A 27 -8.54 5.21 5.19
C GLY A 27 -9.64 4.24 5.59
N ILE A 28 -10.43 4.56 6.63
CA ILE A 28 -11.57 3.75 7.07
C ILE A 28 -12.61 3.64 5.95
N ARG A 29 -13.01 4.75 5.35
CA ARG A 29 -13.95 4.77 4.22
C ARG A 29 -13.42 3.99 3.01
N PHE A 30 -12.13 4.10 2.75
CA PHE A 30 -11.48 3.36 1.67
C PHE A 30 -11.55 1.85 1.89
N VAL A 31 -11.17 1.34 3.06
CA VAL A 31 -11.21 -0.10 3.33
C VAL A 31 -12.63 -0.63 3.54
N ALA A 32 -13.58 0.21 3.96
CA ALA A 32 -15.01 -0.12 4.05
C ALA A 32 -15.73 -0.13 2.70
N GLN A 33 -15.02 0.13 1.60
CA GLN A 33 -15.57 0.16 0.24
C GLN A 33 -16.64 1.25 -0.01
N GLU A 34 -16.66 2.30 0.78
CA GLU A 34 -17.59 3.41 0.61
C GLU A 34 -17.27 4.29 -0.61
N CYS A 35 -16.09 4.12 -1.20
CA CYS A 35 -15.65 4.84 -2.40
C CYS A 35 -15.29 3.84 -3.51
N PRO A 36 -16.26 3.27 -4.24
CA PRO A 36 -16.02 2.20 -5.22
C PRO A 36 -15.13 2.64 -6.41
N ALA A 37 -15.15 3.91 -6.76
CA ALA A 37 -14.29 4.46 -7.82
C ALA A 37 -12.82 4.56 -7.42
N LEU A 38 -12.48 4.30 -6.14
CA LEU A 38 -11.15 4.45 -5.61
C LEU A 38 -10.49 3.09 -5.37
N SER A 39 -9.61 2.67 -6.27
CA SER A 39 -8.85 1.41 -6.14
C SER A 39 -7.53 1.56 -5.38
N THR A 40 -6.97 2.76 -5.32
CA THR A 40 -5.69 3.00 -4.63
C THR A 40 -5.77 4.22 -3.70
N LEU A 41 -5.22 4.10 -2.49
CA LEU A 41 -5.07 5.19 -1.53
C LEU A 41 -3.63 5.29 -1.05
N LEU A 42 -3.03 6.47 -1.17
CA LEU A 42 -1.68 6.76 -0.68
C LEU A 42 -1.73 7.55 0.63
N LEU A 43 -1.13 7.01 1.68
CA LEU A 43 -0.86 7.69 2.95
C LEU A 43 0.55 8.30 2.90
N ALA A 44 0.65 9.61 2.71
CA ALA A 44 1.93 10.31 2.61
C ALA A 44 2.20 11.17 3.85
N GLY A 45 3.47 11.24 4.26
CA GLY A 45 3.85 12.09 5.40
C GLY A 45 5.29 11.87 5.87
N PRO A 46 5.81 12.71 6.76
CA PRO A 46 7.17 12.62 7.24
C PRO A 46 7.43 11.33 8.05
N PRO A 47 8.70 10.97 8.28
CA PRO A 47 9.04 9.90 9.21
C PRO A 47 8.41 10.13 10.59
N GLY A 48 7.94 9.07 11.24
CA GLY A 48 7.32 9.16 12.58
C GLY A 48 5.88 9.70 12.60
N SER A 49 5.26 10.01 11.46
CA SER A 49 3.86 10.48 11.39
C SER A 49 2.81 9.39 11.63
N GLY A 50 3.21 8.13 11.78
CA GLY A 50 2.31 7.01 12.05
C GLY A 50 1.77 6.30 10.82
N LYS A 51 2.30 6.52 9.61
CA LYS A 51 1.87 5.88 8.35
C LYS A 51 1.80 4.36 8.44
N THR A 52 2.90 3.73 8.84
CA THR A 52 3.01 2.28 9.01
C THR A 52 1.97 1.74 10.00
N HIS A 53 1.80 2.43 11.14
CA HIS A 53 0.78 2.05 12.12
C HIS A 53 -0.62 2.13 11.50
N LEU A 54 -0.94 3.26 10.84
CA LEU A 54 -2.25 3.46 10.24
C LEU A 54 -2.52 2.45 9.12
N LEU A 55 -1.54 2.15 8.26
CA LEU A 55 -1.65 1.13 7.22
C LEU A 55 -2.07 -0.23 7.80
N HIS A 56 -1.33 -0.72 8.79
CA HIS A 56 -1.64 -2.00 9.42
C HIS A 56 -2.95 -1.98 10.20
N ALA A 57 -3.27 -0.86 10.86
CA ALA A 57 -4.53 -0.69 11.58
C ALA A 57 -5.74 -0.71 10.65
N LEU A 58 -5.64 -0.10 9.48
CA LEU A 58 -6.68 -0.13 8.45
C LEU A 58 -6.86 -1.54 7.85
N ALA A 59 -5.75 -2.21 7.54
CA ALA A 59 -5.79 -3.59 7.05
C ALA A 59 -6.39 -4.55 8.08
N GLN A 60 -6.04 -4.38 9.36
CA GLN A 60 -6.64 -5.15 10.46
C GLN A 60 -8.14 -4.87 10.60
N HIS A 61 -8.54 -3.60 10.51
CA HIS A 61 -9.93 -3.17 10.58
C HIS A 61 -10.77 -3.77 9.44
N ALA A 62 -10.26 -3.75 8.22
CA ALA A 62 -10.91 -4.35 7.06
C ALA A 62 -11.20 -5.84 7.26
N ARG A 63 -10.23 -6.57 7.81
CA ARG A 63 -10.37 -8.00 8.11
C ARG A 63 -11.40 -8.27 9.20
N CYS A 64 -11.37 -7.49 10.29
CA CYS A 64 -12.27 -7.70 11.42
C CYS A 64 -13.74 -7.39 11.10
N ASN A 65 -13.99 -6.51 10.15
CA ASN A 65 -15.35 -6.15 9.74
C ASN A 65 -15.93 -7.09 8.66
N GLY A 66 -15.20 -8.13 8.25
CA GLY A 66 -15.67 -9.08 7.23
C GLY A 66 -15.85 -8.47 5.83
N ALA A 67 -15.30 -7.27 5.59
CA ALA A 67 -15.40 -6.60 4.30
C ALA A 67 -14.41 -7.18 3.27
N ILE A 68 -13.39 -7.91 3.75
CA ILE A 68 -12.23 -8.36 2.97
C ILE A 68 -11.75 -9.70 3.52
N ASP A 69 -11.63 -10.69 2.64
CA ASP A 69 -11.22 -12.06 3.02
C ASP A 69 -9.70 -12.26 2.90
N SER A 70 -9.09 -11.73 1.84
CA SER A 70 -7.68 -11.90 1.54
C SER A 70 -6.90 -10.59 1.62
N ILE A 71 -5.86 -10.57 2.46
CA ILE A 71 -5.04 -9.36 2.68
C ILE A 71 -3.57 -9.72 2.68
N ALA A 72 -2.79 -9.00 1.88
CA ALA A 72 -1.34 -8.98 1.98
C ALA A 72 -0.83 -7.62 2.47
N CYS A 73 -0.08 -7.62 3.57
CA CYS A 73 0.61 -6.45 4.11
C CYS A 73 2.12 -6.70 4.08
N LEU A 74 2.86 -5.94 3.28
CA LEU A 74 4.31 -6.07 3.16
C LEU A 74 4.98 -4.71 3.03
N SER A 75 6.28 -4.67 3.35
CA SER A 75 7.11 -3.49 3.08
C SER A 75 7.67 -3.54 1.66
N ALA A 76 8.11 -2.39 1.15
CA ALA A 76 8.83 -2.33 -0.13
C ALA A 76 10.08 -3.24 -0.17
N THR A 77 10.75 -3.42 0.97
CA THR A 77 11.90 -4.35 1.08
C THR A 77 11.46 -5.81 0.92
N GLN A 78 10.36 -6.21 1.55
CA GLN A 78 9.80 -7.56 1.40
C GLN A 78 9.31 -7.80 -0.03
N TRP A 79 8.65 -6.82 -0.64
CA TRP A 79 8.28 -6.90 -2.05
C TRP A 79 9.49 -7.10 -2.95
N ALA A 80 10.57 -6.33 -2.76
CA ALA A 80 11.81 -6.48 -3.53
C ALA A 80 12.45 -7.87 -3.36
N GLN A 81 12.35 -8.47 -2.17
CA GLN A 81 12.81 -9.84 -1.93
C GLN A 81 11.97 -10.88 -2.69
N GLU A 82 10.64 -10.72 -2.74
CA GLU A 82 9.76 -11.60 -3.54
C GLU A 82 10.06 -11.49 -5.03
N VAL A 83 10.25 -10.27 -5.54
CA VAL A 83 10.64 -10.03 -6.95
C VAL A 83 12.00 -10.67 -7.25
N ALA A 84 12.99 -10.47 -6.39
CA ALA A 84 14.31 -11.08 -6.57
C ALA A 84 14.25 -12.62 -6.58
N ALA A 85 13.44 -13.21 -5.69
CA ALA A 85 13.21 -14.65 -5.66
C ALA A 85 12.48 -15.12 -6.93
N GLY A 86 11.43 -14.43 -7.36
CA GLY A 86 10.70 -14.73 -8.59
C GLY A 86 11.58 -14.70 -9.83
N LEU A 87 12.48 -13.72 -9.93
CA LEU A 87 13.45 -13.62 -11.01
C LEU A 87 14.49 -14.76 -10.94
N HIS A 88 14.99 -15.06 -9.75
CA HIS A 88 15.99 -16.13 -9.56
C HIS A 88 15.43 -17.51 -9.94
N PHE A 89 14.20 -17.80 -9.59
CA PHE A 89 13.55 -19.07 -9.87
C PHE A 89 12.72 -19.11 -11.17
N ALA A 90 12.77 -18.05 -11.97
CA ALA A 90 11.97 -17.86 -13.19
C ALA A 90 10.44 -18.04 -12.96
N ASP A 91 9.95 -17.59 -11.81
CA ASP A 91 8.56 -17.77 -11.36
C ASP A 91 7.87 -16.42 -11.03
N MET A 92 8.19 -15.37 -11.80
CA MET A 92 7.60 -14.03 -11.62
C MET A 92 6.08 -14.04 -11.79
N GLY A 93 5.56 -14.86 -12.70
CA GLY A 93 4.12 -14.98 -12.92
C GLY A 93 3.38 -15.39 -11.65
N ARG A 94 3.92 -16.35 -10.89
CA ARG A 94 3.34 -16.79 -9.62
C ARG A 94 3.40 -15.72 -8.54
N VAL A 95 4.51 -14.98 -8.47
CA VAL A 95 4.65 -13.85 -7.53
C VAL A 95 3.58 -12.80 -7.83
N LEU A 96 3.45 -12.37 -9.07
CA LEU A 96 2.45 -11.38 -9.47
C LEU A 96 1.03 -11.86 -9.21
N GLN A 97 0.67 -13.09 -9.63
CA GLN A 97 -0.66 -13.66 -9.39
C GLN A 97 -1.02 -13.74 -7.91
N HIS A 98 -0.06 -14.09 -7.05
CA HIS A 98 -0.29 -14.17 -5.60
C HIS A 98 -0.75 -12.82 -5.03
N PHE A 99 -0.13 -11.72 -5.44
CA PHE A 99 -0.45 -10.39 -4.94
C PHE A 99 -1.58 -9.70 -5.75
N ALA A 100 -1.74 -10.04 -7.02
CA ALA A 100 -2.84 -9.55 -7.85
C ALA A 100 -4.20 -10.00 -7.30
N GLY A 101 -4.32 -11.24 -6.85
CA GLY A 101 -5.57 -11.83 -6.37
C GLY A 101 -5.98 -11.45 -4.94
N GLN A 102 -5.22 -10.61 -4.23
CA GLN A 102 -5.61 -10.19 -2.87
C GLN A 102 -6.70 -9.12 -2.91
N ASP A 103 -7.73 -9.21 -2.07
CA ASP A 103 -8.76 -8.17 -1.96
C ASP A 103 -8.17 -6.83 -1.52
N LEU A 104 -7.23 -6.87 -0.56
CA LEU A 104 -6.45 -5.71 -0.14
C LEU A 104 -4.95 -6.00 -0.19
N LEU A 105 -4.23 -5.21 -0.97
CA LEU A 105 -2.78 -5.14 -0.94
C LEU A 105 -2.34 -3.88 -0.18
N ALA A 106 -1.54 -4.03 0.86
CA ALA A 106 -0.98 -2.93 1.64
C ALA A 106 0.55 -2.93 1.54
N LEU A 107 1.13 -1.91 0.91
CA LEU A 107 2.58 -1.76 0.75
C LEU A 107 3.09 -0.58 1.56
N ASP A 108 3.96 -0.88 2.53
CA ASP A 108 4.59 0.12 3.38
C ASP A 108 5.91 0.62 2.76
N ASP A 109 6.19 1.91 2.94
CA ASP A 109 7.39 2.60 2.44
C ASP A 109 7.58 2.46 0.91
N ALA A 110 6.53 2.64 0.10
CA ALA A 110 6.56 2.50 -1.35
C ALA A 110 7.64 3.37 -2.04
N ASP A 111 8.01 4.48 -1.45
CA ASP A 111 9.09 5.36 -1.92
C ASP A 111 10.47 4.67 -1.95
N ARG A 112 10.69 3.62 -1.18
CA ARG A 112 11.93 2.83 -1.24
C ARG A 112 12.11 2.07 -2.56
N LEU A 113 11.02 1.82 -3.30
CA LEU A 113 11.09 1.17 -4.62
C LEU A 113 11.82 2.02 -5.66
N TRP A 114 11.95 3.34 -5.45
CA TRP A 114 12.64 4.22 -6.40
C TRP A 114 14.11 3.85 -6.63
N GLY A 115 14.79 3.32 -5.62
CA GLY A 115 16.16 2.80 -5.72
C GLY A 115 16.26 1.36 -6.25
N LEU A 116 15.14 0.69 -6.57
CA LEU A 116 15.06 -0.73 -6.91
C LEU A 116 14.31 -0.94 -8.24
N PRO A 117 14.98 -0.77 -9.40
CA PRO A 117 14.31 -0.70 -10.70
C PRO A 117 13.42 -1.89 -11.03
N GLN A 118 13.89 -3.11 -10.80
CA GLN A 118 13.13 -4.33 -11.09
C GLN A 118 11.89 -4.46 -10.20
N ALA A 119 12.04 -4.24 -8.89
CA ALA A 119 10.93 -4.28 -7.95
C ALA A 119 9.91 -3.16 -8.22
N ARG A 120 10.38 -1.98 -8.62
CA ARG A 120 9.55 -0.84 -9.01
C ARG A 120 8.72 -1.16 -10.26
N GLN A 121 9.36 -1.71 -11.30
CA GLN A 121 8.66 -2.07 -12.53
C GLN A 121 7.60 -3.13 -12.26
N ALA A 122 7.96 -4.22 -11.59
CA ALA A 122 7.03 -5.29 -11.24
C ALA A 122 5.86 -4.77 -10.38
N PHE A 123 6.11 -3.80 -9.48
CA PHE A 123 5.05 -3.18 -8.69
C PHE A 123 4.13 -2.29 -9.53
N ALA A 124 4.67 -1.55 -10.50
CA ALA A 124 3.85 -0.74 -11.40
C ALA A 124 2.91 -1.60 -12.26
N GLU A 125 3.40 -2.72 -12.77
CA GLU A 125 2.60 -3.71 -13.52
C GLU A 125 1.49 -4.30 -12.63
N LEU A 126 1.84 -4.74 -11.42
CA LEU A 126 0.89 -5.27 -10.44
C LEU A 126 -0.17 -4.22 -10.07
N LEU A 127 0.22 -2.98 -9.81
CA LEU A 127 -0.71 -1.91 -9.44
C LEU A 127 -1.69 -1.61 -10.57
N HIS A 128 -1.22 -1.58 -11.82
CA HIS A 128 -2.06 -1.38 -13.00
C HIS A 128 -3.10 -2.50 -13.13
N GLU A 129 -2.67 -3.75 -13.06
CA GLU A 129 -3.58 -4.91 -13.12
C GLU A 129 -4.65 -4.86 -12.02
N ARG A 130 -4.27 -4.53 -10.80
CA ARG A 130 -5.20 -4.41 -9.67
C ARG A 130 -6.20 -3.27 -9.86
N GLN A 131 -5.77 -2.16 -10.45
CA GLN A 131 -6.65 -1.03 -10.77
C GLN A 131 -7.70 -1.41 -11.82
N GLU A 132 -7.31 -2.13 -12.86
CA GLU A 132 -8.23 -2.64 -13.89
C GLU A 132 -9.28 -3.59 -13.29
N GLN A 133 -8.89 -4.39 -12.30
CA GLN A 133 -9.77 -5.31 -11.58
C GLN A 133 -10.59 -4.62 -10.46
N GLY A 134 -10.35 -3.33 -10.19
CA GLY A 134 -11.01 -2.61 -9.11
C GLY A 134 -10.59 -3.05 -7.70
N LEU A 135 -9.49 -3.80 -7.58
CA LEU A 135 -8.97 -4.30 -6.31
C LEU A 135 -8.22 -3.22 -5.52
N ARG A 136 -8.35 -3.25 -4.20
CA ARG A 136 -7.86 -2.17 -3.35
C ARG A 136 -6.39 -2.29 -3.03
N THR A 137 -5.68 -1.16 -3.19
CA THR A 137 -4.26 -1.04 -2.84
C THR A 137 -4.05 0.15 -1.90
N LEU A 138 -3.50 -0.12 -0.72
CA LEU A 138 -3.16 0.88 0.29
C LEU A 138 -1.65 1.05 0.34
N LEU A 139 -1.17 2.27 0.18
CA LEU A 139 0.26 2.57 0.10
C LEU A 139 0.67 3.57 1.17
N THR A 140 1.91 3.48 1.65
CA THR A 140 2.53 4.57 2.40
C THR A 140 3.77 5.07 1.68
N ALA A 141 4.06 6.37 1.82
CA ALA A 141 5.30 6.97 1.36
C ALA A 141 5.73 8.13 2.28
N THR A 142 7.03 8.29 2.42
CA THR A 142 7.60 9.41 3.17
C THR A 142 7.64 10.68 2.32
N LEU A 143 7.90 10.53 1.03
CA LEU A 143 7.95 11.64 0.08
C LEU A 143 6.65 11.70 -0.73
N TYR A 144 6.26 12.92 -1.06
CA TYR A 144 5.12 13.14 -1.95
C TYR A 144 5.51 12.75 -3.38
N PRO A 145 4.63 12.06 -4.13
CA PRO A 145 4.92 11.64 -5.51
C PRO A 145 5.38 12.77 -6.44
N ALA A 146 4.81 13.97 -6.25
CA ALA A 146 5.12 15.16 -7.04
C ALA A 146 6.45 15.83 -6.68
N SER A 147 7.28 15.24 -5.83
CA SER A 147 8.60 15.83 -5.52
C SER A 147 9.55 15.70 -6.73
N PRO A 148 10.26 16.78 -7.11
CA PRO A 148 11.24 16.72 -8.21
C PRO A 148 12.37 15.71 -8.02
N ARG A 149 12.53 15.19 -6.80
CA ARG A 149 13.56 14.19 -6.45
C ARG A 149 13.13 12.76 -6.73
N ASN A 150 11.88 12.54 -7.14
CA ASN A 150 11.34 11.21 -7.38
C ASN A 150 11.48 10.82 -8.84
N PRO A 151 12.14 9.70 -9.18
CA PRO A 151 12.25 9.23 -10.55
C PRO A 151 10.91 8.67 -11.07
N GLN A 152 10.57 9.01 -12.30
CA GLN A 152 9.45 8.45 -13.05
C GLN A 152 9.76 7.00 -13.50
N PRO A 153 8.79 6.06 -13.65
CA PRO A 153 7.34 6.24 -13.91
C PRO A 153 6.42 5.94 -12.71
N LEU A 154 6.90 5.36 -11.61
CA LEU A 154 6.05 5.07 -10.45
C LEU A 154 5.46 6.36 -9.85
N CYS A 155 6.19 7.48 -9.98
CA CYS A 155 5.69 8.78 -9.53
C CYS A 155 4.47 9.24 -10.30
N ASP A 156 4.44 9.05 -11.62
CA ASP A 156 3.30 9.45 -12.44
C ASP A 156 2.07 8.59 -12.08
N LEU A 157 2.29 7.30 -11.85
CA LEU A 157 1.25 6.38 -11.43
C LEU A 157 0.71 6.74 -10.04
N LEU A 158 1.58 7.07 -9.08
CA LEU A 158 1.19 7.45 -7.72
C LEU A 158 0.67 8.89 -7.63
N ALA A 159 1.14 9.81 -8.48
CA ALA A 159 0.65 11.19 -8.53
C ALA A 159 -0.80 11.30 -9.00
N GLN A 160 -1.25 10.32 -9.78
CA GLN A 160 -2.65 10.21 -10.22
C GLN A 160 -3.56 9.61 -9.13
N GLN A 161 -2.99 9.05 -8.06
CA GLN A 161 -3.77 8.43 -7.00
C GLN A 161 -4.17 9.46 -5.93
N PRO A 162 -5.37 9.32 -5.36
CA PRO A 162 -5.77 10.12 -4.21
C PRO A 162 -4.81 9.87 -3.05
N ALA A 163 -4.22 10.96 -2.59
CA ALA A 163 -3.26 10.93 -1.50
C ALA A 163 -3.78 11.70 -0.30
N VAL A 164 -3.61 11.13 0.89
CA VAL A 164 -3.94 11.78 2.17
C VAL A 164 -2.67 12.01 2.96
N ARG A 165 -2.49 13.26 3.45
CA ARG A 165 -1.30 13.65 4.21
C ARG A 165 -1.46 13.34 5.70
N LEU A 166 -0.41 12.75 6.27
CA LEU A 166 -0.15 12.71 7.69
C LEU A 166 0.97 13.71 8.03
N HIS A 167 0.72 14.59 8.98
CA HIS A 167 1.70 15.58 9.44
C HIS A 167 2.15 15.28 10.88
#